data_6dd97a73b0a240f59da2327abfd9a6c6
#
_entry.id   6dd97a73b0a240f59da2327abfd9a6c6
#
_cell.length_a   1.000
_cell.length_b   1.000
_cell.length_c   1.000
_cell.angle_alpha   90.00
_cell.angle_beta   90.00
_cell.angle_gamma   90.00
#
_symmetry.space_group_name_H-M   'P 1'
#
loop_
_entity.id
_entity.type
_entity.pdbx_description
1 polymer ?
#
loop_
_entity_poly.entity_id
_entity_poly.type
_entity_poly.pdbx_seq_one_letter_code
_entity_poly.pdbx_strand_id
1 'polypeptide(L)'
;RKTIGVSACDVDGDGREEVYFLNTDSYSGEKLLADRLLDFDSGVTDLFEQGDNWVSLNLTAGRSVACVDREGDGTYGIYVSNYGGPSRFYEVSGGEIEDISTKLGIDRTTGGRAVVSGHILGSRNDIFAANEQGPSFLYQNFDGRFVERAVEYGVDDARQNGRGTALADILYDGRLGIIIGNWNGYHRAYVPARHSFLDYATEAFREPSLVRTVISADFDNDGFDEIFFNNIGQPNRMFRVRDGGVLDCLLYTSDAADDETS
;
A
#
# COMPACT_ATOMS: atom_id res chain seq x y z
N ARG A 1 -19.05 -7.97 -9.74
CA ARG A 1 -18.24 -7.77 -8.52
C ARG A 1 -17.29 -6.63 -8.78
N LYS A 2 -16.99 -5.81 -7.77
CA LYS A 2 -16.10 -4.66 -7.90
C LYS A 2 -14.87 -4.91 -7.02
N THR A 3 -13.89 -5.64 -7.54
CA THR A 3 -12.58 -5.80 -6.91
C THR A 3 -11.78 -4.53 -7.15
N ILE A 4 -11.17 -3.98 -6.11
CA ILE A 4 -10.39 -2.74 -6.14
C ILE A 4 -8.95 -2.91 -5.65
N GLY A 5 -8.63 -4.05 -5.06
CA GLY A 5 -7.30 -4.42 -4.63
C GLY A 5 -7.13 -5.93 -4.62
N VAL A 6 -5.92 -6.39 -4.86
CA VAL A 6 -5.54 -7.80 -4.82
C VAL A 6 -4.14 -7.88 -4.21
N SER A 7 -3.92 -8.88 -3.37
CA SER A 7 -2.59 -9.25 -2.88
C SER A 7 -2.47 -10.77 -2.83
N ALA A 8 -1.28 -11.29 -3.06
CA ALA A 8 -0.99 -12.71 -2.99
C ALA A 8 0.21 -12.97 -2.08
N CYS A 9 0.09 -13.90 -1.18
CA CYS A 9 1.13 -14.34 -0.25
C CYS A 9 0.75 -15.64 0.45
N ASP A 10 1.74 -16.36 0.93
CA ASP A 10 1.58 -17.56 1.73
C ASP A 10 1.07 -17.18 3.14
N VAL A 11 -0.23 -17.36 3.39
CA VAL A 11 -0.85 -16.93 4.66
C VAL A 11 -0.97 -18.06 5.68
N ASP A 12 -0.82 -19.31 5.27
CA ASP A 12 -0.95 -20.48 6.15
C ASP A 12 0.36 -21.26 6.36
N GLY A 13 1.45 -20.85 5.66
CA GLY A 13 2.78 -21.39 5.81
C GLY A 13 3.00 -22.71 5.06
N ASP A 14 2.20 -23.00 4.04
CA ASP A 14 2.34 -24.24 3.26
C ASP A 14 3.31 -24.10 2.08
N GLY A 15 3.82 -22.89 1.81
CA GLY A 15 4.77 -22.56 0.74
C GLY A 15 4.10 -22.19 -0.58
N ARG A 16 2.80 -21.95 -0.61
CA ARG A 16 2.03 -21.47 -1.76
C ARG A 16 1.34 -20.17 -1.41
N GLU A 17 0.91 -19.45 -2.43
CA GLU A 17 0.28 -18.14 -2.24
C GLU A 17 -1.24 -18.24 -2.32
N GLU A 18 -1.93 -17.76 -1.29
CA GLU A 18 -3.35 -17.43 -1.35
C GLU A 18 -3.52 -16.03 -1.93
N VAL A 19 -4.68 -15.81 -2.54
CA VAL A 19 -5.02 -14.52 -3.16
C VAL A 19 -6.17 -13.86 -2.44
N TYR A 20 -5.90 -12.70 -1.83
CA TYR A 20 -6.91 -11.84 -1.22
C TYR A 20 -7.51 -10.90 -2.26
N PHE A 21 -8.83 -10.96 -2.42
CA PHE A 21 -9.61 -10.06 -3.27
C PHE A 21 -10.36 -9.04 -2.41
N LEU A 22 -9.89 -7.81 -2.42
CA LEU A 22 -10.54 -6.69 -1.76
C LEU A 22 -11.69 -6.19 -2.62
N ASN A 23 -12.92 -6.49 -2.22
CA ASN A 23 -14.14 -6.11 -2.94
C ASN A 23 -14.80 -4.90 -2.31
N THR A 24 -15.52 -4.11 -3.11
CA THR A 24 -16.38 -3.04 -2.58
C THR A 24 -17.53 -2.73 -3.53
N ASP A 25 -18.66 -2.34 -2.96
CA ASP A 25 -19.82 -1.76 -3.62
C ASP A 25 -20.23 -0.43 -2.96
N SER A 26 -19.45 0.01 -1.97
CA SER A 26 -19.63 1.26 -1.24
C SER A 26 -18.41 2.16 -1.35
N TYR A 27 -18.62 3.47 -1.30
CA TYR A 27 -17.53 4.43 -1.26
C TYR A 27 -16.90 4.53 0.14
N SER A 28 -17.68 4.37 1.20
CA SER A 28 -17.25 4.54 2.60
C SER A 28 -18.15 3.76 3.54
N GLY A 29 -17.62 3.35 4.68
CA GLY A 29 -18.37 2.65 5.71
C GLY A 29 -18.78 1.24 5.29
N GLU A 30 -19.98 0.82 5.64
CA GLU A 30 -20.46 -0.54 5.38
C GLU A 30 -20.61 -0.86 3.89
N LYS A 31 -20.35 -2.12 3.53
CA LYS A 31 -20.51 -2.69 2.19
C LYS A 31 -21.24 -4.03 2.26
N LEU A 32 -21.88 -4.43 1.15
CA LEU A 32 -22.56 -5.72 1.03
C LEU A 32 -21.66 -6.80 0.41
N LEU A 33 -20.71 -6.40 -0.45
CA LEU A 33 -19.76 -7.33 -1.08
C LEU A 33 -18.60 -7.60 -0.12
N ALA A 34 -18.58 -8.78 0.47
CA ALA A 34 -17.46 -9.25 1.27
C ALA A 34 -16.19 -9.44 0.43
N ASP A 35 -15.04 -9.34 1.08
CA ASP A 35 -13.77 -9.73 0.51
C ASP A 35 -13.66 -11.25 0.40
N ARG A 36 -12.66 -11.75 -0.33
CA ARG A 36 -12.41 -13.18 -0.50
C ARG A 36 -10.94 -13.47 -0.31
N LEU A 37 -10.63 -14.59 0.32
CA LEU A 37 -9.30 -15.16 0.41
C LEU A 37 -9.31 -16.53 -0.25
N LEU A 38 -8.70 -16.63 -1.42
CA LEU A 38 -8.76 -17.83 -2.25
C LEU A 38 -7.48 -18.64 -2.14
N ASP A 39 -7.63 -19.90 -1.81
CA ASP A 39 -6.64 -20.95 -1.90
C ASP A 39 -6.86 -21.73 -3.21
N PHE A 40 -5.76 -22.11 -3.88
CA PHE A 40 -5.74 -22.81 -5.17
C PHE A 40 -5.11 -24.21 -5.13
N ASP A 41 -4.81 -24.73 -3.95
CA ASP A 41 -4.07 -26.00 -3.80
C ASP A 41 -4.77 -27.23 -4.39
N SER A 42 -6.04 -27.40 -4.09
CA SER A 42 -6.84 -28.55 -4.52
C SER A 42 -8.05 -28.18 -5.36
N GLY A 43 -8.04 -26.98 -5.91
CA GLY A 43 -9.13 -26.33 -6.62
C GLY A 43 -9.22 -24.88 -6.16
N VAL A 44 -10.35 -24.22 -6.33
CA VAL A 44 -10.56 -22.85 -5.84
C VAL A 44 -11.42 -22.90 -4.60
N THR A 45 -10.83 -22.62 -3.44
CA THR A 45 -11.51 -22.58 -2.15
C THR A 45 -11.49 -21.17 -1.59
N ASP A 46 -12.63 -20.63 -1.17
CA ASP A 46 -12.69 -19.38 -0.42
C ASP A 46 -12.55 -19.68 1.07
N LEU A 47 -11.44 -19.29 1.66
CA LEU A 47 -11.15 -19.60 3.06
C LEU A 47 -12.14 -18.92 4.03
N PHE A 48 -12.76 -17.79 3.65
CA PHE A 48 -13.82 -17.18 4.45
C PHE A 48 -15.12 -18.00 4.47
N GLU A 49 -15.32 -18.91 3.50
CA GLU A 49 -16.47 -19.79 3.46
C GLU A 49 -16.23 -21.11 4.24
N GLN A 50 -15.03 -21.31 4.81
CA GLN A 50 -14.70 -22.51 5.57
C GLN A 50 -14.98 -22.32 7.07
N GLY A 51 -15.60 -23.33 7.70
CA GLY A 51 -15.88 -23.31 9.15
C GLY A 51 -16.63 -22.05 9.60
N ASP A 52 -16.10 -21.42 10.65
CA ASP A 52 -16.65 -20.19 11.23
C ASP A 52 -15.90 -18.92 10.75
N ASN A 53 -15.03 -19.01 9.71
CA ASN A 53 -14.24 -17.89 9.21
C ASN A 53 -15.07 -16.71 8.70
N TRP A 54 -16.34 -16.94 8.34
CA TRP A 54 -17.29 -15.90 7.95
C TRP A 54 -17.47 -14.79 9.00
N VAL A 55 -17.17 -15.04 10.27
CA VAL A 55 -17.23 -14.04 11.36
C VAL A 55 -16.15 -12.96 11.20
N SER A 56 -15.06 -13.29 10.51
CA SER A 56 -13.94 -12.38 10.23
C SER A 56 -14.07 -11.60 8.92
N LEU A 57 -15.19 -11.74 8.19
CA LEU A 57 -15.42 -11.04 6.93
C LEU A 57 -15.24 -9.51 7.05
N ASN A 58 -14.51 -8.90 6.12
CA ASN A 58 -14.47 -7.45 5.98
C ASN A 58 -15.73 -6.94 5.27
N LEU A 59 -16.64 -6.36 6.04
CA LEU A 59 -17.84 -5.70 5.55
C LEU A 59 -17.71 -4.16 5.57
N THR A 60 -16.49 -3.64 5.52
CA THR A 60 -16.18 -2.22 5.39
C THR A 60 -15.58 -1.93 4.03
N ALA A 61 -15.87 -0.75 3.46
CA ALA A 61 -15.36 -0.32 2.17
C ALA A 61 -13.83 -0.26 2.16
N GLY A 62 -13.17 -1.31 1.72
CA GLY A 62 -11.71 -1.39 1.60
C GLY A 62 -11.18 -0.53 0.46
N ARG A 63 -9.90 -0.19 0.51
CA ARG A 63 -9.21 0.65 -0.49
C ARG A 63 -7.88 0.07 -0.95
N SER A 64 -7.14 -0.56 -0.06
CA SER A 64 -5.85 -1.18 -0.36
C SER A 64 -5.60 -2.36 0.56
N VAL A 65 -4.79 -3.29 0.11
CA VAL A 65 -4.41 -4.50 0.82
C VAL A 65 -2.91 -4.74 0.65
N ALA A 66 -2.24 -5.20 1.69
CA ALA A 66 -0.84 -5.59 1.64
C ALA A 66 -0.59 -6.86 2.47
N CYS A 67 0.31 -7.70 1.98
CA CYS A 67 0.87 -8.81 2.72
C CYS A 67 1.97 -8.31 3.67
N VAL A 68 2.03 -8.83 4.87
CA VAL A 68 2.97 -8.40 5.91
C VAL A 68 3.51 -9.62 6.66
N ASP A 69 4.76 -9.96 6.44
CA ASP A 69 5.46 -10.95 7.27
C ASP A 69 5.80 -10.33 8.63
N ARG A 70 4.85 -10.45 9.56
CA ARG A 70 4.93 -9.81 10.87
C ARG A 70 5.95 -10.46 11.78
N GLU A 71 6.02 -11.77 11.78
CA GLU A 71 6.93 -12.54 12.65
C GLU A 71 8.32 -12.75 12.01
N GLY A 72 8.47 -12.54 10.69
CA GLY A 72 9.71 -12.75 9.93
C GLY A 72 10.03 -14.22 9.72
N ASP A 73 9.01 -15.04 9.57
CA ASP A 73 9.11 -16.50 9.40
C ASP A 73 8.66 -16.99 8.02
N GLY A 74 8.25 -16.06 7.14
CA GLY A 74 7.77 -16.35 5.80
C GLY A 74 6.27 -16.60 5.71
N THR A 75 5.54 -16.59 6.84
CA THR A 75 4.08 -16.64 6.88
C THR A 75 3.52 -15.23 6.95
N TYR A 76 2.59 -14.90 6.08
CA TYR A 76 2.13 -13.52 5.93
C TYR A 76 0.75 -13.30 6.54
N GLY A 77 0.61 -12.21 7.30
CA GLY A 77 -0.70 -11.63 7.58
C GLY A 77 -1.13 -10.68 6.45
N ILE A 78 -2.42 -10.33 6.44
CA ILE A 78 -3.02 -9.45 5.45
C ILE A 78 -3.53 -8.17 6.13
N TYR A 79 -2.89 -7.03 5.85
CA TYR A 79 -3.39 -5.73 6.28
C TYR A 79 -4.36 -5.16 5.24
N VAL A 80 -5.56 -4.77 5.68
CA VAL A 80 -6.60 -4.16 4.84
C VAL A 80 -6.86 -2.74 5.31
N SER A 81 -6.60 -1.77 4.44
CA SER A 81 -6.92 -0.35 4.66
C SER A 81 -8.35 -0.08 4.25
N ASN A 82 -9.21 0.28 5.21
CA ASN A 82 -10.62 0.60 5.01
C ASN A 82 -10.88 2.12 5.03
N TYR A 83 -11.94 2.56 4.36
CA TYR A 83 -12.39 3.94 4.35
C TYR A 83 -13.70 4.09 5.14
N GLY A 84 -13.64 4.87 6.23
CA GLY A 84 -14.79 5.12 7.10
C GLY A 84 -15.15 3.95 8.01
N GLY A 85 -14.20 3.09 8.32
CA GLY A 85 -14.27 2.02 9.29
C GLY A 85 -12.88 1.51 9.65
N PRO A 86 -12.77 0.58 10.62
CA PRO A 86 -11.49 0.13 11.12
C PRO A 86 -10.70 -0.65 10.05
N SER A 87 -9.39 -0.43 10.02
CA SER A 87 -8.46 -1.30 9.27
C SER A 87 -8.47 -2.70 9.86
N ARG A 88 -8.13 -3.72 9.05
CA ARG A 88 -8.08 -5.11 9.47
C ARG A 88 -6.66 -5.66 9.34
N PHE A 89 -6.36 -6.66 10.14
CA PHE A 89 -5.17 -7.47 10.00
C PHE A 89 -5.51 -8.93 10.25
N TYR A 90 -5.46 -9.72 9.17
CA TYR A 90 -5.81 -11.13 9.22
C TYR A 90 -4.58 -12.00 9.35
N GLU A 91 -4.65 -13.00 10.22
CA GLU A 91 -3.74 -14.13 10.24
C GLU A 91 -4.53 -15.43 10.09
N VAL A 92 -3.89 -16.44 9.49
CA VAL A 92 -4.46 -17.77 9.30
C VAL A 92 -3.66 -18.76 10.15
N SER A 93 -4.34 -19.56 10.92
CA SER A 93 -3.70 -20.61 11.72
C SER A 93 -4.58 -21.85 11.77
N GLY A 94 -4.07 -22.98 11.28
CA GLY A 94 -4.84 -24.23 11.25
C GLY A 94 -6.13 -24.15 10.44
N GLY A 95 -6.19 -23.27 9.44
CA GLY A 95 -7.37 -23.01 8.60
C GLY A 95 -8.38 -22.02 9.20
N GLU A 96 -8.11 -21.48 10.38
CA GLU A 96 -8.93 -20.43 11.01
C GLU A 96 -8.39 -19.05 10.68
N ILE A 97 -9.26 -18.11 10.26
CA ILE A 97 -8.93 -16.71 9.97
C ILE A 97 -9.29 -15.86 11.19
N GLU A 98 -8.32 -15.19 11.76
CA GLU A 98 -8.53 -14.24 12.86
C GLU A 98 -8.20 -12.80 12.41
N ASP A 99 -9.09 -11.85 12.70
CA ASP A 99 -8.77 -10.42 12.66
C ASP A 99 -8.11 -10.00 13.98
N ILE A 100 -6.80 -9.83 13.96
CA ILE A 100 -6.01 -9.44 15.13
C ILE A 100 -5.67 -7.94 15.16
N SER A 101 -6.25 -7.13 14.29
CA SER A 101 -5.96 -5.70 14.17
C SER A 101 -6.11 -4.93 15.49
N THR A 102 -7.14 -5.24 16.28
CA THR A 102 -7.37 -4.66 17.61
C THR A 102 -6.30 -5.09 18.61
N LYS A 103 -5.90 -6.37 18.59
CA LYS A 103 -4.80 -6.88 19.46
C LYS A 103 -3.48 -6.18 19.15
N LEU A 104 -3.26 -5.82 17.89
CA LEU A 104 -2.06 -5.11 17.42
C LEU A 104 -2.15 -3.57 17.57
N GLY A 105 -3.33 -3.02 17.91
CA GLY A 105 -3.55 -1.58 18.04
C GLY A 105 -3.47 -0.80 16.72
N ILE A 106 -3.77 -1.46 15.60
CA ILE A 106 -3.71 -0.89 14.24
C ILE A 106 -5.07 -0.82 13.55
N ASP A 107 -6.16 -1.07 14.27
CA ASP A 107 -7.56 -1.04 13.84
C ASP A 107 -8.13 0.40 13.71
N ARG A 108 -7.34 1.31 13.15
CA ARG A 108 -7.73 2.73 13.05
C ARG A 108 -8.86 2.94 12.04
N THR A 109 -9.88 3.70 12.46
CA THR A 109 -10.92 4.20 11.56
C THR A 109 -10.47 5.50 10.93
N THR A 110 -10.23 5.50 9.62
CA THR A 110 -9.67 6.63 8.88
C THR A 110 -10.24 6.72 7.46
N GLY A 111 -9.77 7.70 6.71
CA GLY A 111 -9.90 7.75 5.25
C GLY A 111 -8.82 6.92 4.56
N GLY A 112 -8.67 5.65 4.94
CA GLY A 112 -7.62 4.78 4.42
C GLY A 112 -7.65 4.67 2.90
N ARG A 113 -6.47 4.74 2.25
CA ARG A 113 -6.35 4.72 0.79
C ARG A 113 -5.34 3.70 0.30
N ALA A 114 -4.07 3.98 0.45
CA ALA A 114 -3.01 3.13 -0.05
C ALA A 114 -2.21 2.55 1.11
N VAL A 115 -1.69 1.35 0.93
CA VAL A 115 -0.82 0.71 1.89
C VAL A 115 0.33 0.02 1.18
N VAL A 116 1.51 0.09 1.77
CA VAL A 116 2.68 -0.70 1.40
C VAL A 116 3.32 -1.29 2.64
N SER A 117 3.97 -2.42 2.46
CA SER A 117 4.71 -3.12 3.50
C SER A 117 6.12 -3.42 3.00
N GLY A 118 7.10 -3.35 3.90
CA GLY A 118 8.50 -3.62 3.58
C GLY A 118 9.45 -3.26 4.73
N HIS A 119 10.74 -3.46 4.52
CA HIS A 119 11.79 -3.13 5.48
C HIS A 119 12.09 -1.62 5.48
N ILE A 120 11.19 -0.81 6.06
CA ILE A 120 11.27 0.67 5.99
C ILE A 120 12.21 1.22 7.08
N LEU A 121 12.02 0.81 8.34
CA LEU A 121 12.78 1.29 9.49
C LEU A 121 13.75 0.26 10.07
N GLY A 122 13.62 -1.00 9.67
CA GLY A 122 14.39 -2.09 10.22
C GLY A 122 14.45 -3.32 9.33
N SER A 123 14.74 -4.47 9.92
CA SER A 123 14.83 -5.77 9.23
C SER A 123 13.52 -6.56 9.25
N ARG A 124 12.44 -5.99 9.74
CA ARG A 124 11.10 -6.57 9.76
C ARG A 124 10.19 -5.81 8.81
N ASN A 125 9.11 -6.43 8.38
CA ASN A 125 8.11 -5.75 7.58
C ASN A 125 7.33 -4.73 8.41
N ASP A 126 7.59 -3.46 8.15
CA ASP A 126 6.80 -2.32 8.61
C ASP A 126 5.61 -2.09 7.68
N ILE A 127 4.64 -1.30 8.11
CA ILE A 127 3.48 -0.92 7.30
C ILE A 127 3.44 0.60 7.18
N PHE A 128 3.37 1.11 5.95
CA PHE A 128 3.01 2.50 5.71
C PHE A 128 1.61 2.57 5.10
N ALA A 129 0.69 3.28 5.78
CA ALA A 129 -0.70 3.45 5.37
C ALA A 129 -1.01 4.93 5.13
N ALA A 130 -1.20 5.29 3.86
CA ALA A 130 -1.58 6.64 3.45
C ALA A 130 -3.09 6.85 3.60
N ASN A 131 -3.48 8.00 4.12
CA ASN A 131 -4.86 8.36 4.38
C ASN A 131 -5.31 9.61 3.62
N GLU A 132 -6.59 9.68 3.32
CA GLU A 132 -7.30 10.86 2.87
C GLU A 132 -7.96 11.53 4.07
N GLN A 133 -7.87 12.86 4.16
CA GLN A 133 -8.45 13.65 5.26
C GLN A 133 -7.92 13.28 6.66
N GLY A 134 -6.62 13.05 6.78
CA GLY A 134 -6.00 12.75 8.06
C GLY A 134 -4.54 12.30 7.91
N PRO A 135 -3.85 12.08 9.03
CA PRO A 135 -2.46 11.66 9.00
C PRO A 135 -2.30 10.27 8.40
N SER A 136 -1.19 10.07 7.68
CA SER A 136 -0.69 8.77 7.33
C SER A 136 -0.08 8.09 8.55
N PHE A 137 0.01 6.76 8.54
CA PHE A 137 0.61 5.98 9.62
C PHE A 137 1.85 5.23 9.12
N LEU A 138 2.87 5.19 9.96
CA LEU A 138 4.04 4.34 9.81
C LEU A 138 4.12 3.41 11.03
N TYR A 139 3.66 2.19 10.85
CA TYR A 139 3.71 1.17 11.90
C TYR A 139 5.04 0.42 11.82
N GLN A 140 5.94 0.74 12.74
CA GLN A 140 7.20 0.02 12.89
C GLN A 140 6.97 -1.33 13.56
N ASN A 141 7.51 -2.38 12.99
CA ASN A 141 7.44 -3.73 13.54
C ASN A 141 8.59 -4.01 14.50
N PHE A 142 8.26 -4.22 15.77
CA PHE A 142 9.16 -4.66 16.82
C PHE A 142 8.79 -6.09 17.25
N ASP A 143 9.43 -7.08 16.66
CA ASP A 143 9.21 -8.49 16.97
C ASP A 143 7.72 -8.85 17.03
N GLY A 144 7.02 -8.58 15.93
CA GLY A 144 5.60 -8.87 15.77
C GLY A 144 4.64 -7.85 16.40
N ARG A 145 5.14 -6.77 17.02
CA ARG A 145 4.33 -5.69 17.58
C ARG A 145 4.50 -4.42 16.78
N PHE A 146 3.40 -3.75 16.48
CA PHE A 146 3.45 -2.49 15.74
C PHE A 146 3.44 -1.29 16.69
N VAL A 147 4.31 -0.31 16.39
CA VAL A 147 4.35 0.99 17.05
C VAL A 147 4.22 2.08 15.99
N GLU A 148 3.24 2.97 16.15
CA GLU A 148 3.01 4.09 15.23
C GLU A 148 4.13 5.14 15.39
N ARG A 149 4.77 5.53 14.29
CA ARG A 149 5.96 6.38 14.22
C ARG A 149 5.89 7.52 13.21
N ALA A 150 4.79 7.68 12.47
CA ALA A 150 4.76 8.64 11.35
C ALA A 150 5.08 10.07 11.77
N VAL A 151 4.52 10.53 12.90
CA VAL A 151 4.80 11.88 13.44
C VAL A 151 6.25 12.01 13.87
N GLU A 152 6.79 11.01 14.56
CA GLU A 152 8.19 11.02 15.03
C GLU A 152 9.18 11.10 13.88
N TYR A 153 8.89 10.39 12.78
CA TYR A 153 9.74 10.35 11.59
C TYR A 153 9.40 11.43 10.55
N GLY A 154 8.34 12.23 10.77
CA GLY A 154 7.93 13.35 9.90
C GLY A 154 7.31 12.91 8.58
N VAL A 155 6.62 11.76 8.55
CA VAL A 155 5.98 11.20 7.34
C VAL A 155 4.45 11.10 7.46
N ASP A 156 3.86 11.70 8.49
CA ASP A 156 2.42 11.70 8.72
C ASP A 156 1.61 12.45 7.65
N ASP A 157 2.23 13.43 6.99
CA ASP A 157 1.68 14.27 5.89
C ASP A 157 0.20 14.68 6.10
N ALA A 158 -0.14 15.01 7.36
CA ALA A 158 -1.50 15.12 7.89
C ALA A 158 -2.39 16.16 7.18
N ARG A 159 -1.81 17.04 6.36
CA ARG A 159 -2.53 18.11 5.64
C ARG A 159 -2.79 17.77 4.16
N GLN A 160 -2.40 16.59 3.72
CA GLN A 160 -2.56 16.12 2.36
C GLN A 160 -3.59 15.00 2.28
N ASN A 161 -3.92 14.59 1.07
CA ASN A 161 -4.85 13.50 0.80
C ASN A 161 -4.11 12.35 0.09
N GLY A 162 -3.44 11.51 0.86
CA GLY A 162 -2.68 10.37 0.33
C GLY A 162 -3.59 9.39 -0.41
N ARG A 163 -3.29 9.13 -1.68
CA ARG A 163 -4.07 8.23 -2.53
C ARG A 163 -3.29 7.03 -3.06
N GLY A 164 -2.03 7.24 -3.39
CA GLY A 164 -1.12 6.21 -3.84
C GLY A 164 0.15 6.23 -3.01
N THR A 165 0.77 5.07 -2.78
CA THR A 165 2.06 4.99 -2.13
C THR A 165 2.87 3.84 -2.72
N ALA A 166 4.20 4.02 -2.74
CA ALA A 166 5.17 3.00 -3.14
C ALA A 166 6.41 3.10 -2.26
N LEU A 167 7.19 2.03 -2.23
CA LEU A 167 8.54 2.03 -1.65
C LEU A 167 9.56 2.02 -2.78
N ALA A 168 10.63 2.80 -2.66
CA ALA A 168 11.71 2.83 -3.62
C ALA A 168 13.04 3.15 -2.93
N ASP A 169 14.14 2.56 -3.37
CA ASP A 169 15.48 2.99 -2.95
C ASP A 169 15.91 4.23 -3.75
N ILE A 170 15.47 5.41 -3.28
CA ILE A 170 15.67 6.69 -3.99
C ILE A 170 17.15 7.11 -4.03
N LEU A 171 17.92 6.73 -3.03
CA LEU A 171 19.32 7.12 -2.89
C LEU A 171 20.31 6.03 -3.31
N TYR A 172 19.82 4.85 -3.71
CA TYR A 172 20.62 3.67 -4.06
C TYR A 172 21.61 3.26 -2.95
N ASP A 173 21.17 3.40 -1.70
CA ASP A 173 21.94 3.04 -0.52
C ASP A 173 21.41 1.79 0.21
N GLY A 174 20.47 1.09 -0.41
CA GLY A 174 19.81 -0.13 0.11
C GLY A 174 18.71 0.14 1.11
N ARG A 175 18.31 1.41 1.32
CA ARG A 175 17.23 1.79 2.23
C ARG A 175 16.00 2.27 1.48
N LEU A 176 14.84 1.75 1.85
CA LEU A 176 13.59 2.10 1.21
C LEU A 176 13.10 3.49 1.66
N GLY A 177 12.87 4.36 0.70
CA GLY A 177 12.12 5.59 0.86
C GLY A 177 10.63 5.37 0.66
N ILE A 178 9.82 6.36 1.06
CA ILE A 178 8.35 6.33 0.94
C ILE A 178 7.91 7.38 -0.07
N ILE A 179 7.22 6.94 -1.11
CA ILE A 179 6.60 7.80 -2.10
C ILE A 179 5.12 7.95 -1.76
N ILE A 180 4.62 9.20 -1.74
CA ILE A 180 3.20 9.48 -1.54
C ILE A 180 2.68 10.33 -2.69
N GLY A 181 1.74 9.78 -3.43
CA GLY A 181 0.92 10.51 -4.38
C GLY A 181 -0.31 11.09 -3.68
N ASN A 182 -0.37 12.40 -3.55
CA ASN A 182 -1.45 13.13 -2.88
C ASN A 182 -2.50 13.61 -3.90
N TRP A 183 -3.78 13.38 -3.63
CA TRP A 183 -4.88 13.83 -4.48
C TRP A 183 -5.02 15.35 -4.45
N ASN A 184 -4.76 15.98 -5.59
CA ASN A 184 -4.81 17.43 -5.74
C ASN A 184 -3.97 18.18 -4.70
N GLY A 185 -2.85 17.58 -4.28
CA GLY A 185 -1.93 18.08 -3.27
C GLY A 185 -0.48 17.78 -3.62
N TYR A 186 0.45 18.35 -2.87
CA TYR A 186 1.88 18.16 -3.10
C TYR A 186 2.30 16.71 -2.85
N HIS A 187 2.88 16.07 -3.87
CA HIS A 187 3.44 14.73 -3.73
C HIS A 187 4.70 14.72 -2.89
N ARG A 188 5.05 13.57 -2.32
CA ARG A 188 6.20 13.39 -1.44
C ARG A 188 7.11 12.27 -1.92
N ALA A 189 8.41 12.49 -1.72
CA ALA A 189 9.45 11.48 -1.88
C ALA A 189 10.34 11.51 -0.63
N TYR A 190 9.96 10.75 0.37
CA TYR A 190 10.66 10.69 1.64
C TYR A 190 11.81 9.68 1.57
N VAL A 191 13.02 10.13 1.88
CA VAL A 191 14.22 9.30 2.00
C VAL A 191 14.64 9.14 3.45
N PRO A 192 15.10 7.95 3.87
CA PRO A 192 15.51 7.70 5.24
C PRO A 192 16.73 8.55 5.63
N ALA A 193 16.65 9.23 6.77
CA ALA A 193 17.77 9.87 7.45
C ALA A 193 18.05 9.12 8.77
N ARG A 194 18.95 9.67 9.62
CA ARG A 194 19.37 8.96 10.84
C ARG A 194 18.21 8.64 11.81
N HIS A 195 17.30 9.59 12.02
CA HIS A 195 16.16 9.49 12.96
C HIS A 195 14.89 10.16 12.41
N SER A 196 14.77 10.31 11.10
CA SER A 196 13.66 10.96 10.42
C SER A 196 13.67 10.59 8.96
N PHE A 197 12.71 11.10 8.20
CA PHE A 197 12.76 11.14 6.74
C PHE A 197 12.92 12.58 6.26
N LEU A 198 13.57 12.75 5.14
CA LEU A 198 13.70 14.02 4.43
C LEU A 198 12.91 13.96 3.13
N ASP A 199 12.16 15.01 2.83
CA ASP A 199 11.42 15.10 1.57
C ASP A 199 12.33 15.56 0.43
N TYR A 200 12.67 14.65 -0.45
CA TYR A 200 13.55 14.84 -1.62
C TYR A 200 12.77 15.15 -2.91
N ALA A 201 11.44 15.33 -2.82
CA ALA A 201 10.63 15.66 -3.98
C ALA A 201 11.10 16.98 -4.62
N THR A 202 11.44 16.95 -5.92
CA THR A 202 11.72 18.16 -6.71
C THR A 202 10.44 18.97 -6.95
N GLU A 203 10.54 20.21 -7.42
CA GLU A 203 9.36 21.01 -7.76
C GLU A 203 8.48 20.30 -8.80
N ALA A 204 9.08 19.71 -9.83
CA ALA A 204 8.35 18.95 -10.84
C ALA A 204 7.65 17.73 -10.25
N PHE A 205 8.30 17.01 -9.32
CA PHE A 205 7.69 15.86 -8.66
C PHE A 205 6.53 16.28 -7.77
N ARG A 206 6.67 17.37 -7.01
CA ARG A 206 5.67 17.89 -6.06
C ARG A 206 4.40 18.41 -6.72
N GLU A 207 4.44 18.72 -8.01
CA GLU A 207 3.32 19.34 -8.71
C GLU A 207 2.01 18.56 -8.49
N PRO A 208 0.95 19.20 -7.96
CA PRO A 208 -0.31 18.53 -7.67
C PRO A 208 -0.94 17.88 -8.89
N SER A 209 -1.47 16.68 -8.71
CA SER A 209 -2.23 15.98 -9.74
C SER A 209 -3.39 15.17 -9.13
N LEU A 210 -4.29 14.68 -9.98
CA LEU A 210 -5.40 13.81 -9.57
C LEU A 210 -4.91 12.34 -9.52
N VAL A 211 -3.84 12.09 -8.76
CA VAL A 211 -3.22 10.78 -8.67
C VAL A 211 -4.18 9.74 -8.08
N ARG A 212 -4.18 8.56 -8.68
CA ARG A 212 -4.96 7.40 -8.22
C ARG A 212 -4.08 6.33 -7.60
N THR A 213 -2.94 6.06 -8.21
CA THR A 213 -2.02 4.99 -7.83
C THR A 213 -0.59 5.45 -8.09
N VAL A 214 0.32 5.00 -7.27
CA VAL A 214 1.77 5.14 -7.46
C VAL A 214 2.37 3.75 -7.54
N ILE A 215 3.29 3.56 -8.46
CA ILE A 215 4.03 2.30 -8.66
C ILE A 215 5.52 2.67 -8.74
N SER A 216 6.35 1.84 -8.12
CA SER A 216 7.80 1.84 -8.29
C SER A 216 8.21 0.52 -8.91
N ALA A 217 8.99 0.58 -9.98
CA ALA A 217 9.58 -0.57 -10.64
C ALA A 217 10.69 -0.11 -11.60
N ASP A 218 11.63 -0.99 -11.90
CA ASP A 218 12.61 -0.82 -12.97
C ASP A 218 11.93 -1.10 -14.33
N PHE A 219 11.36 -0.06 -14.95
CA PHE A 219 10.60 -0.19 -16.19
C PHE A 219 11.48 -0.30 -17.44
N ASP A 220 12.68 0.23 -17.42
CA ASP A 220 13.62 0.18 -18.56
C ASP A 220 14.77 -0.83 -18.36
N ASN A 221 14.74 -1.54 -17.22
CA ASN A 221 15.67 -2.60 -16.86
C ASN A 221 17.15 -2.11 -16.79
N ASP A 222 17.34 -0.90 -16.30
CA ASP A 222 18.65 -0.30 -16.07
C ASP A 222 19.20 -0.52 -14.64
N GLY A 223 18.43 -1.19 -13.79
CA GLY A 223 18.77 -1.52 -12.41
C GLY A 223 18.31 -0.47 -11.38
N PHE A 224 17.58 0.55 -11.83
CA PHE A 224 17.05 1.60 -10.98
C PHE A 224 15.54 1.72 -11.14
N ASP A 225 14.82 1.94 -10.03
CA ASP A 225 13.37 2.09 -10.10
C ASP A 225 12.96 3.43 -10.70
N GLU A 226 11.98 3.41 -11.60
CA GLU A 226 11.16 4.55 -11.92
C GLU A 226 9.93 4.62 -11.02
N ILE A 227 9.37 5.82 -10.89
CA ILE A 227 8.15 6.08 -10.14
C ILE A 227 7.07 6.53 -11.11
N PHE A 228 6.02 5.73 -11.24
CA PHE A 228 4.90 6.00 -12.12
C PHE A 228 3.67 6.47 -11.34
N PHE A 229 3.11 7.62 -11.75
CA PHE A 229 1.86 8.17 -11.23
C PHE A 229 0.74 7.96 -12.24
N ASN A 230 -0.24 7.14 -11.87
CA ASN A 230 -1.48 7.01 -12.60
C ASN A 230 -2.46 8.09 -12.15
N ASN A 231 -2.81 9.00 -13.06
CA ASN A 231 -3.71 10.13 -12.82
C ASN A 231 -5.10 9.89 -13.42
N ILE A 232 -6.13 10.50 -12.83
CA ILE A 232 -7.50 10.47 -13.35
C ILE A 232 -7.79 11.76 -14.11
N GLY A 233 -8.14 11.64 -15.42
CA GLY A 233 -8.48 12.78 -16.27
C GLY A 233 -7.32 13.77 -16.49
N GLN A 234 -6.10 13.32 -16.30
CA GLN A 234 -4.87 14.06 -16.53
C GLN A 234 -3.82 13.09 -17.09
N PRO A 235 -2.79 13.56 -17.82
CA PRO A 235 -1.68 12.70 -18.25
C PRO A 235 -1.03 11.98 -17.08
N ASN A 236 -0.66 10.73 -17.28
CA ASN A 236 0.17 10.00 -16.35
C ASN A 236 1.57 10.59 -16.32
N ARG A 237 2.30 10.38 -15.21
CA ARG A 237 3.65 10.91 -15.03
C ARG A 237 4.59 9.79 -14.63
N MET A 238 5.79 9.80 -15.23
CA MET A 238 6.85 8.87 -14.87
C MET A 238 8.09 9.67 -14.50
N PHE A 239 8.72 9.30 -13.41
CA PHE A 239 9.92 9.93 -12.89
C PHE A 239 11.03 8.91 -12.79
N ARG A 240 12.20 9.26 -13.31
CA ARG A 240 13.43 8.51 -13.09
C ARG A 240 14.15 9.06 -11.87
N VAL A 241 14.63 8.18 -11.03
CA VAL A 241 15.59 8.50 -9.98
C VAL A 241 16.99 8.50 -10.61
N ARG A 242 17.78 9.56 -10.38
CA ARG A 242 19.14 9.69 -10.90
C ARG A 242 20.14 9.78 -9.76
N ASP A 243 21.43 9.73 -10.11
CA ASP A 243 22.54 9.91 -9.19
C ASP A 243 22.31 11.13 -8.28
N GLY A 244 22.28 10.88 -6.95
CA GLY A 244 22.00 11.90 -5.95
C GLY A 244 20.53 12.09 -5.60
N GLY A 245 19.63 11.20 -6.06
CA GLY A 245 18.22 11.20 -5.64
C GLY A 245 17.34 12.24 -6.34
N VAL A 246 17.79 12.81 -7.46
CA VAL A 246 17.00 13.78 -8.25
C VAL A 246 15.95 13.05 -9.06
N LEU A 247 14.68 13.43 -8.87
CA LEU A 247 13.54 12.89 -9.60
C LEU A 247 13.24 13.75 -10.83
N ASP A 248 13.61 13.27 -12.02
CA ASP A 248 13.30 13.90 -13.29
C ASP A 248 12.04 13.30 -13.91
N CYS A 249 11.16 14.14 -14.45
CA CYS A 249 9.99 13.68 -15.20
C CYS A 249 10.41 13.17 -16.59
N LEU A 250 10.12 11.88 -16.89
CA LEU A 250 10.46 11.24 -18.16
C LEU A 250 9.36 11.35 -19.22
N LEU A 251 8.10 11.41 -18.82
CA LEU A 251 6.95 11.35 -19.72
C LEU A 251 5.74 12.11 -19.19
N TYR A 252 5.25 13.03 -20.02
CA TYR A 252 3.83 13.33 -20.11
C TYR A 252 3.29 12.48 -21.25
N THR A 253 2.63 11.37 -21.00
CA THR A 253 1.89 10.67 -22.03
C THR A 253 0.62 11.45 -22.33
N SER A 254 0.69 12.35 -23.32
CA SER A 254 -0.50 12.71 -24.09
C SER A 254 -0.95 11.43 -24.78
N ASP A 255 -2.24 11.15 -24.73
CA ASP A 255 -2.91 9.96 -25.26
C ASP A 255 -2.20 9.28 -26.43
N ALA A 256 -1.84 8.00 -26.26
CA ALA A 256 -1.42 7.12 -27.34
C ALA A 256 -2.59 6.78 -28.32
N ALA A 257 -3.68 7.54 -28.29
CA ALA A 257 -4.88 7.31 -29.07
C ALA A 257 -4.99 8.18 -30.34
N ASP A 258 -4.11 9.18 -30.53
CA ASP A 258 -4.23 10.13 -31.66
C ASP A 258 -3.24 9.89 -32.82
N ASP A 259 -2.45 8.82 -32.81
CA ASP A 259 -1.45 8.55 -33.88
C ASP A 259 -1.89 7.50 -34.91
N GLU A 260 -3.18 7.22 -35.05
CA GLU A 260 -3.72 6.43 -36.16
C GLU A 260 -4.55 7.26 -37.13
N THR A 261 -4.01 8.39 -37.66
CA THR A 261 -4.48 8.98 -38.91
C THR A 261 -3.37 9.72 -39.63
N SER A 262 -2.58 8.99 -40.42
CA SER A 262 -1.93 9.53 -41.62
C SER A 262 -1.54 8.43 -42.57
#